data_7f9fc85cbaa4756a1d69abebab224f41
#
_entry.id   7f9fc85cbaa4756a1d69abebab224f41
#
_cell.length_a   1.000
_cell.length_b   1.000
_cell.length_c   1.000
_cell.angle_alpha   90.00
_cell.angle_beta   90.00
_cell.angle_gamma   90.00
#
_symmetry.space_group_name_H-M   'P 1'
#
loop_
_entity.id
_entity.type
_entity.pdbx_description
1 polymer ?
#
loop_
_entity_poly.entity_id
_entity_poly.type
_entity_poly.pdbx_seq_one_letter_code
_entity_poly.pdbx_strand_id
1 'polypeptide(L)'
;MQLDGITVVDLSRLLPGPYGTQLLADMGAEIIKIEPPEQGDYAREMGPMVDGTGSVFASINKGKKSVTLDLKSGAGREIFLSIAEEADVVFEQFRPGVVDRLGIGYEAVRQRT
;
A
#
# COMPACT_ATOMS: atom_id res chain seq x y z
N MET A 1 9.69 -14.50 -13.08
CA MET A 1 8.29 -14.79 -12.75
C MET A 1 7.39 -13.87 -13.57
N GLN A 2 6.10 -14.14 -13.60
CA GLN A 2 5.17 -13.44 -14.50
C GLN A 2 5.13 -11.93 -14.29
N LEU A 3 5.28 -11.47 -13.04
CA LEU A 3 5.18 -10.06 -12.71
C LEU A 3 6.52 -9.39 -12.40
N ASP A 4 7.62 -10.01 -12.79
CA ASP A 4 8.92 -9.36 -12.62
C ASP A 4 8.93 -8.02 -13.37
N GLY A 5 9.41 -6.98 -12.73
CA GLY A 5 9.45 -5.64 -13.31
C GLY A 5 8.20 -4.80 -13.10
N ILE A 6 7.13 -5.39 -12.54
CA ILE A 6 5.89 -4.65 -12.24
C ILE A 6 5.97 -4.08 -10.83
N THR A 7 5.66 -2.81 -10.68
CA THR A 7 5.62 -2.13 -9.38
C THR A 7 4.19 -1.77 -9.02
N VAL A 8 3.77 -2.19 -7.85
CA VAL A 8 2.43 -1.93 -7.31
C VAL A 8 2.55 -1.05 -6.07
N VAL A 9 1.84 0.08 -6.06
CA VAL A 9 1.70 0.90 -4.85
C VAL A 9 0.43 0.45 -4.15
N ASP A 10 0.56 -0.01 -2.93
CA ASP A 10 -0.50 -0.66 -2.18
C ASP A 10 -0.96 0.21 -1.03
N LEU A 11 -2.17 0.73 -1.13
CA LEU A 11 -2.81 1.53 -0.08
C LEU A 11 -3.72 0.68 0.81
N SER A 12 -3.82 -0.61 0.56
CA SER A 12 -4.74 -1.48 1.30
C SER A 12 -4.20 -1.82 2.69
N ARG A 13 -5.10 -2.28 3.55
CA ARG A 13 -4.76 -2.64 4.93
C ARG A 13 -5.67 -3.75 5.43
N LEU A 14 -5.30 -4.31 6.56
CA LEU A 14 -5.99 -5.42 7.20
C LEU A 14 -5.82 -6.71 6.41
N LEU A 15 -6.90 -7.34 5.92
CA LEU A 15 -6.81 -8.67 5.34
C LEU A 15 -7.04 -8.76 3.83
N PRO A 16 -8.19 -8.32 3.28
CA PRO A 16 -8.47 -8.66 1.87
C PRO A 16 -7.46 -8.09 0.88
N GLY A 17 -7.21 -6.78 0.95
CA GLY A 17 -6.27 -6.12 0.04
C GLY A 17 -4.84 -6.61 0.20
N PRO A 18 -4.29 -6.62 1.43
CA PRO A 18 -2.94 -7.11 1.65
C PRO A 18 -2.73 -8.56 1.23
N TYR A 19 -3.72 -9.42 1.41
CA TYR A 19 -3.64 -10.80 0.90
C TYR A 19 -3.54 -10.80 -0.63
N GLY A 20 -4.36 -9.98 -1.29
CA GLY A 20 -4.31 -9.87 -2.76
C GLY A 20 -2.96 -9.39 -3.26
N THR A 21 -2.40 -8.34 -2.65
CA THR A 21 -1.09 -7.84 -3.09
C THR A 21 0.04 -8.79 -2.70
N GLN A 22 -0.13 -9.60 -1.65
CA GLN A 22 0.82 -10.66 -1.34
C GLN A 22 0.89 -11.67 -2.49
N LEU A 23 -0.25 -12.02 -3.08
CA LEU A 23 -0.26 -12.91 -4.23
C LEU A 23 0.52 -12.31 -5.41
N LEU A 24 0.38 -10.99 -5.62
CA LEU A 24 1.14 -10.31 -6.67
C LEU A 24 2.64 -10.32 -6.36
N ALA A 25 3.01 -10.11 -5.10
CA ALA A 25 4.41 -10.18 -4.68
C ALA A 25 4.97 -11.58 -4.92
N ASP A 26 4.19 -12.61 -4.61
CA ASP A 26 4.61 -13.99 -4.81
C ASP A 26 4.83 -14.32 -6.29
N MET A 27 4.22 -13.54 -7.18
CA MET A 27 4.41 -13.69 -8.63
C MET A 27 5.51 -12.79 -9.18
N GLY A 28 6.24 -12.10 -8.34
CA GLY A 28 7.39 -11.31 -8.74
C GLY A 28 7.23 -9.80 -8.73
N ALA A 29 6.04 -9.28 -8.46
CA ALA A 29 5.83 -7.83 -8.42
C ALA A 29 6.54 -7.22 -7.21
N GLU A 30 7.04 -6.00 -7.38
CA GLU A 30 7.50 -5.19 -6.25
C GLU A 30 6.29 -4.48 -5.64
N ILE A 31 6.07 -4.66 -4.36
CA ILE A 31 4.96 -4.03 -3.67
C ILE A 31 5.50 -2.96 -2.73
N ILE A 32 5.04 -1.74 -2.93
CA ILE A 32 5.35 -0.60 -2.05
C ILE A 32 4.09 -0.31 -1.25
N LYS A 33 4.09 -0.67 0.01
CA LYS A 33 2.93 -0.51 0.89
C LYS A 33 3.00 0.84 1.58
N ILE A 34 1.95 1.62 1.44
CA ILE A 34 1.82 2.93 2.08
C ILE A 34 1.03 2.75 3.38
N GLU A 35 1.62 3.17 4.48
CA GLU A 35 1.01 3.04 5.80
C GLU A 35 0.85 4.41 6.46
N PRO A 36 -0.21 4.61 7.26
CA PRO A 36 -0.37 5.86 7.99
C PRO A 36 0.72 6.01 9.06
N PRO A 37 1.03 7.25 9.49
CA PRO A 37 1.98 7.47 10.56
C PRO A 37 1.55 6.82 11.87
N GLU A 38 2.52 6.59 12.74
CA GLU A 38 2.35 6.11 14.11
C GLU A 38 1.94 4.66 14.20
N GLN A 39 0.70 4.33 13.79
CA GLN A 39 0.18 2.98 14.02
C GLN A 39 0.41 2.04 12.83
N GLY A 40 0.61 2.55 11.61
CA GLY A 40 0.73 1.72 10.42
C GLY A 40 -0.55 0.96 10.12
N ASP A 41 -0.42 -0.17 9.43
CA ASP A 41 -1.55 -1.06 9.18
C ASP A 41 -2.01 -1.67 10.51
N TYR A 42 -3.31 -1.64 10.77
CA TYR A 42 -3.88 -2.21 12.00
C TYR A 42 -3.55 -3.69 12.18
N ALA A 43 -3.33 -4.41 11.10
CA ALA A 43 -2.97 -5.83 11.17
C ALA A 43 -1.65 -6.07 11.91
N ARG A 44 -0.80 -5.05 12.05
CA ARG A 44 0.44 -5.16 12.82
C ARG A 44 0.21 -5.52 14.27
N GLU A 45 -0.99 -5.24 14.80
CA GLU A 45 -1.34 -5.53 16.18
C GLU A 45 -2.33 -6.69 16.31
N MET A 46 -2.63 -7.38 15.23
CA MET A 46 -3.62 -8.47 15.22
C MET A 46 -2.98 -9.85 15.28
N GLY A 47 -3.65 -10.72 16.01
CA GLY A 47 -3.21 -12.10 16.19
C GLY A 47 -2.10 -12.23 17.21
N PRO A 48 -1.55 -13.42 17.42
CA PRO A 48 -0.40 -13.58 18.30
C PRO A 48 0.77 -12.72 17.81
N MET A 49 1.46 -12.09 18.76
CA MET A 49 2.62 -11.26 18.43
C MET A 49 3.87 -12.13 18.26
N VAL A 50 4.64 -11.84 17.22
CA VAL A 50 5.91 -12.50 16.95
C VAL A 50 6.95 -11.41 16.73
N ASP A 51 7.93 -11.34 17.61
CA ASP A 51 8.99 -10.32 17.57
C ASP A 51 8.42 -8.90 17.46
N GLY A 52 7.35 -8.61 18.22
CA GLY A 52 6.74 -7.30 18.26
C GLY A 52 5.80 -6.98 17.11
N THR A 53 5.53 -7.93 16.21
CA THR A 53 4.66 -7.73 15.07
C THR A 53 3.51 -8.75 15.09
N GLY A 54 2.29 -8.30 14.78
CA GLY A 54 1.15 -9.19 14.70
C GLY A 54 1.33 -10.25 13.63
N SER A 55 0.97 -11.49 13.94
CA SER A 55 1.13 -12.61 13.02
C SER A 55 0.29 -12.44 11.75
N VAL A 56 -0.84 -11.76 11.83
CA VAL A 56 -1.68 -11.49 10.66
C VAL A 56 -0.90 -10.63 9.67
N PHE A 57 -0.29 -9.54 10.16
CA PHE A 57 0.50 -8.66 9.29
C PHE A 57 1.67 -9.42 8.67
N ALA A 58 2.40 -10.17 9.49
CA ALA A 58 3.59 -10.88 9.03
C ALA A 58 3.28 -11.91 7.94
N SER A 59 2.10 -12.56 8.04
CA SER A 59 1.77 -13.64 7.11
C SER A 59 1.33 -13.16 5.73
N ILE A 60 0.84 -11.92 5.60
CA ILE A 60 0.29 -11.40 4.34
C ILE A 60 1.03 -10.18 3.80
N ASN A 61 2.20 -9.87 4.34
CA ASN A 61 2.98 -8.72 3.87
C ASN A 61 4.46 -9.05 3.68
N LYS A 62 4.74 -10.31 3.34
CA LYS A 62 6.12 -10.75 3.11
C LYS A 62 6.72 -10.07 1.89
N GLY A 63 7.93 -9.56 2.05
CA GLY A 63 8.68 -9.00 0.93
C GLY A 63 8.21 -7.65 0.45
N LYS A 64 7.19 -7.07 1.07
CA LYS A 64 6.73 -5.73 0.71
C LYS A 64 7.63 -4.68 1.33
N LYS A 65 7.86 -3.59 0.60
CA LYS A 65 8.51 -2.41 1.14
C LYS A 65 7.45 -1.54 1.80
N SER A 66 7.74 -1.01 2.97
CA SER A 66 6.80 -0.15 3.70
C SER A 66 7.28 1.30 3.67
N VAL A 67 6.37 2.21 3.34
CA VAL A 67 6.63 3.65 3.36
C VAL A 67 5.53 4.29 4.20
N THR A 68 5.93 5.07 5.20
CA THR A 68 4.98 5.76 6.07
C THR A 68 4.72 7.15 5.53
N LEU A 69 3.48 7.46 5.21
CA LEU A 69 3.07 8.77 4.69
C LEU A 69 1.77 9.23 5.35
N ASP A 70 1.71 10.51 5.66
CA ASP A 70 0.45 11.13 6.07
C ASP A 70 -0.25 11.65 4.81
N LEU A 71 -1.17 10.86 4.29
CA LEU A 71 -1.89 11.21 3.06
C LEU A 71 -2.85 12.38 3.23
N LYS A 72 -3.09 12.82 4.46
CA LYS A 72 -3.92 13.99 4.74
C LYS A 72 -3.13 15.28 4.63
N SER A 73 -1.81 15.21 4.65
CA SER A 73 -0.95 16.39 4.47
C SER A 73 -0.63 16.61 3.01
N GLY A 74 -0.36 17.86 2.64
CA GLY A 74 0.05 18.18 1.27
C GLY A 74 1.36 17.53 0.90
N ALA A 75 2.33 17.49 1.84
CA ALA A 75 3.62 16.87 1.61
C ALA A 75 3.49 15.37 1.40
N GLY A 76 2.69 14.70 2.23
CA GLY A 76 2.48 13.25 2.10
C GLY A 76 1.82 12.90 0.78
N ARG A 77 0.82 13.70 0.38
CA ARG A 77 0.14 13.51 -0.91
C ARG A 77 1.10 13.64 -2.09
N GLU A 78 1.97 14.66 -2.07
CA GLU A 78 2.92 14.86 -3.15
C GLU A 78 3.94 13.72 -3.24
N ILE A 79 4.39 13.22 -2.10
CA ILE A 79 5.30 12.07 -2.09
C ILE A 79 4.60 10.84 -2.67
N PHE A 80 3.34 10.60 -2.27
CA PHE A 80 2.57 9.50 -2.83
C PHE A 80 2.46 9.60 -4.36
N LEU A 81 2.10 10.79 -4.85
CA LEU A 81 1.95 10.98 -6.30
C LEU A 81 3.27 10.79 -7.04
N SER A 82 4.38 11.19 -6.45
CA SER A 82 5.70 10.95 -7.03
C SER A 82 6.03 9.46 -7.11
N ILE A 83 5.69 8.70 -6.08
CA ILE A 83 5.87 7.24 -6.10
C ILE A 83 4.97 6.61 -7.17
N ALA A 84 3.72 7.07 -7.25
CA ALA A 84 2.76 6.54 -8.21
C ALA A 84 3.18 6.79 -9.67
N GLU A 85 3.87 7.89 -9.94
CA GLU A 85 4.39 8.17 -11.28
C GLU A 85 5.29 7.06 -11.82
N GLU A 86 6.04 6.42 -10.93
CA GLU A 86 6.99 5.38 -11.29
C GLU A 86 6.38 3.97 -11.19
N ALA A 87 5.14 3.87 -10.74
CA ALA A 87 4.49 2.57 -10.55
C ALA A 87 3.61 2.20 -11.74
N ASP A 88 3.33 0.92 -11.87
CA ASP A 88 2.44 0.39 -12.90
C ASP A 88 1.01 0.30 -12.43
N VAL A 89 0.80 0.07 -11.13
CA VAL A 89 -0.52 -0.16 -10.55
C VAL A 89 -0.62 0.56 -9.21
N VAL A 90 -1.76 1.20 -8.95
CA VAL A 90 -2.13 1.68 -7.62
C VAL A 90 -3.29 0.82 -7.15
N PHE A 91 -3.15 0.20 -6.00
CA PHE A 91 -4.12 -0.72 -5.44
C PHE A 91 -4.71 -0.11 -4.17
N GLU A 92 -6.03 0.02 -4.10
CA GLU A 92 -6.70 0.55 -2.91
C GLU A 92 -8.02 -0.18 -2.67
N GLN A 93 -8.48 -0.15 -1.44
CA GLN A 93 -9.72 -0.80 -1.05
C GLN A 93 -10.58 0.11 -0.16
N PHE A 94 -10.36 1.41 -0.22
CA PHE A 94 -11.12 2.36 0.56
C PHE A 94 -12.57 2.44 0.08
N ARG A 95 -13.44 2.97 0.92
CA ARG A 95 -14.82 3.22 0.53
C ARG A 95 -14.86 4.23 -0.62
N PRO A 96 -15.90 4.17 -1.47
CA PRO A 96 -16.02 5.13 -2.56
C PRO A 96 -15.85 6.57 -2.11
N GLY A 97 -15.08 7.35 -2.87
CA GLY A 97 -14.86 8.76 -2.62
C GLY A 97 -13.70 9.09 -1.69
N VAL A 98 -13.15 8.12 -0.95
CA VAL A 98 -12.07 8.41 0.02
C VAL A 98 -10.80 8.86 -0.70
N VAL A 99 -10.34 8.12 -1.71
CA VAL A 99 -9.11 8.49 -2.41
C VAL A 99 -9.26 9.82 -3.15
N ASP A 100 -10.44 10.11 -3.67
CA ASP A 100 -10.68 11.40 -4.32
C ASP A 100 -10.62 12.56 -3.32
N ARG A 101 -11.21 12.38 -2.14
CA ARG A 101 -11.13 13.41 -1.09
C ARG A 101 -9.70 13.64 -0.61
N LEU A 102 -8.89 12.60 -0.63
CA LEU A 102 -7.47 12.72 -0.26
C LEU A 102 -6.62 13.32 -1.39
N GLY A 103 -7.17 13.47 -2.57
CA GLY A 103 -6.43 14.02 -3.72
C GLY A 103 -5.50 13.02 -4.38
N ILE A 104 -5.74 11.73 -4.18
CA ILE A 104 -4.91 10.65 -4.71
C ILE A 104 -5.71 9.62 -5.52
N GLY A 105 -6.89 10.03 -6.01
CA GLY A 105 -7.74 9.16 -6.80
C GLY A 105 -7.25 8.99 -8.22
N TYR A 106 -8.05 8.30 -9.02
CA TYR A 106 -7.68 7.94 -10.39
C TYR A 106 -7.24 9.15 -11.22
N GLU A 107 -8.02 10.23 -11.22
CA GLU A 107 -7.70 11.40 -12.04
C GLU A 107 -6.42 12.09 -11.60
N ALA A 108 -6.21 12.22 -10.29
CA ALA A 108 -5.00 12.86 -9.77
C ALA A 108 -3.75 12.07 -10.18
N VAL A 109 -3.80 10.75 -10.11
CA VAL A 109 -2.70 9.90 -10.50
C VAL A 109 -2.50 9.93 -12.01
N ARG A 110 -3.59 9.84 -12.77
CA ARG A 110 -3.53 9.84 -14.23
C ARG A 110 -2.87 11.11 -14.79
N GLN A 111 -3.14 12.25 -14.18
CA GLN A 111 -2.58 13.52 -14.64
C GLN A 111 -1.05 13.59 -14.47
N ARG A 112 -0.49 12.76 -13.63
CA ARG A 112 0.95 12.72 -13.33
C ARG A 112 1.70 11.69 -14.18
N THR A 113 1.02 10.91 -14.99
CA THR A 113 1.65 9.81 -15.78
C THR A 113 1.54 9.96 -17.30
#